data_bb0bece419dcfc7addf7042f7b500f3d
#
_entry.id   bb0bece419dcfc7addf7042f7b500f3d
#
_cell.length_a   1.000
_cell.length_b   1.000
_cell.length_c   1.000
_cell.angle_alpha   90.00
_cell.angle_beta   90.00
_cell.angle_gamma   90.00
#
_symmetry.space_group_name_H-M   'P 1'
#
loop_
_entity.id
_entity.type
_entity.pdbx_description
1 polymer ?
#
loop_
_entity_poly.entity_id
_entity_poly.type
_entity_poly.pdbx_seq_one_letter_code
_entity_poly.pdbx_strand_id
1 'polypeptide(L)'
;LPAMRDMHIHLDKTFYGGPWRSLNRPAGTTIQDMIRLEQKLLPELQPYTHERAEKLIDLIQSKGSTLARSHCNIEPVSGLKNLENLQAVLARRKPGFDCEIVAFPQHGLLLSNSEKLMREAMQAGAHYVGGLDPTNVDGAMEKSLDLMFQIALDYDKGVDIHLHETSPAGVAAVN
;
A
#
# COMPACT_ATOMS: atom_id res chain seq x y z
N LEU A 1 -6.92 -4.67 29.05
CA LEU A 1 -7.59 -4.65 27.75
C LEU A 1 -6.58 -4.96 26.64
N PRO A 2 -6.97 -5.66 25.56
CA PRO A 2 -6.11 -5.81 24.39
C PRO A 2 -5.76 -4.43 23.81
N ALA A 3 -4.56 -4.32 23.22
CA ALA A 3 -4.15 -3.11 22.49
C ALA A 3 -5.01 -2.92 21.24
N MET A 4 -5.11 -1.68 20.80
CA MET A 4 -5.79 -1.36 19.54
C MET A 4 -4.95 -1.82 18.33
N ARG A 5 -5.64 -2.02 17.22
CA ARG A 5 -5.03 -2.40 15.95
C ARG A 5 -5.44 -1.39 14.89
N ASP A 6 -4.48 -0.86 14.16
CA ASP A 6 -4.72 0.03 13.02
C ASP A 6 -4.64 -0.80 11.73
N MET A 7 -5.78 -1.25 11.22
CA MET A 7 -5.84 -2.21 10.12
C MET A 7 -5.82 -1.56 8.73
N HIS A 8 -5.58 -0.23 8.64
CA HIS A 8 -5.42 0.44 7.35
C HIS A 8 -4.56 1.70 7.47
N ILE A 9 -3.29 1.59 7.10
CA ILE A 9 -2.33 2.70 7.13
C ILE A 9 -1.35 2.60 5.96
N HIS A 10 -0.70 3.71 5.60
CA HIS A 10 0.41 3.77 4.65
C HIS A 10 1.64 4.34 5.35
N LEU A 11 2.50 3.46 5.88
CA LEU A 11 3.72 3.86 6.58
C LEU A 11 4.85 4.26 5.63
N ASP A 12 4.86 3.71 4.43
CA ASP A 12 5.95 3.81 3.46
C ASP A 12 6.07 5.18 2.77
N LYS A 13 4.96 5.91 2.64
CA LYS A 13 4.85 7.14 1.84
C LYS A 13 4.19 8.32 2.55
N THR A 14 4.14 8.27 3.88
CA THR A 14 3.50 9.33 4.67
C THR A 14 4.25 10.66 4.60
N PHE A 15 3.52 11.79 4.64
CA PHE A 15 4.08 13.12 4.86
C PHE A 15 4.28 13.44 6.34
N TYR A 16 3.69 12.65 7.23
CA TYR A 16 3.76 12.89 8.67
C TYR A 16 5.21 12.92 9.16
N GLY A 17 5.48 13.84 10.05
CA GLY A 17 6.82 14.03 10.62
C GLY A 17 7.79 14.87 9.76
N GLY A 18 7.40 15.25 8.56
CA GLY A 18 8.09 16.22 7.71
C GLY A 18 7.44 17.61 7.75
N PRO A 19 7.93 18.57 6.95
CA PRO A 19 7.27 19.86 6.76
C PRO A 19 5.84 19.64 6.27
N TRP A 20 4.92 20.48 6.76
CA TRP A 20 3.53 20.41 6.33
C TRP A 20 3.42 20.65 4.81
N ARG A 21 2.70 19.79 4.12
CA ARG A 21 2.42 19.90 2.69
C ARG A 21 0.93 19.74 2.44
N SER A 22 0.36 20.61 1.63
CA SER A 22 -0.96 20.43 1.05
C SER A 22 -0.80 20.04 -0.42
N LEU A 23 -1.45 18.96 -0.82
CA LEU A 23 -1.59 18.62 -2.24
C LEU A 23 -2.75 19.42 -2.81
N ASN A 24 -2.47 20.25 -3.80
CA ASN A 24 -3.52 20.93 -4.54
C ASN A 24 -4.27 19.90 -5.39
N ARG A 25 -5.57 19.76 -5.12
CA ARG A 25 -6.48 18.88 -5.87
C ARG A 25 -7.58 19.73 -6.51
N PRO A 26 -7.39 20.24 -7.73
CA PRO A 26 -8.44 20.95 -8.44
C PRO A 26 -9.70 20.09 -8.57
N ALA A 27 -10.86 20.74 -8.67
CA ALA A 27 -12.11 20.04 -8.95
C ALA A 27 -11.97 19.25 -10.27
N GLY A 28 -12.47 18.02 -10.27
CA GLY A 28 -12.34 17.10 -11.42
C GLY A 28 -11.05 16.30 -11.48
N THR A 29 -10.17 16.39 -10.46
CA THR A 29 -8.98 15.53 -10.38
C THR A 29 -9.39 14.06 -10.35
N THR A 30 -8.86 13.29 -11.31
CA THR A 30 -9.13 11.85 -11.43
C THR A 30 -8.14 11.01 -10.61
N ILE A 31 -8.43 9.72 -10.44
CA ILE A 31 -7.49 8.77 -9.80
C ILE A 31 -6.19 8.67 -10.60
N GLN A 32 -6.24 8.71 -11.93
CA GLN A 32 -5.05 8.69 -12.79
C GLN A 32 -4.19 9.95 -12.60
N ASP A 33 -4.80 11.11 -12.32
CA ASP A 33 -4.05 12.34 -11.99
C ASP A 33 -3.32 12.18 -10.66
N MET A 34 -3.97 11.54 -9.68
CA MET A 34 -3.36 11.24 -8.39
C MET A 34 -2.22 10.24 -8.51
N ILE A 35 -2.37 9.21 -9.32
CA ILE A 35 -1.28 8.26 -9.63
C ILE A 35 -0.10 8.99 -10.26
N ARG A 36 -0.33 9.82 -11.28
CA ARG A 36 0.73 10.62 -11.91
C ARG A 36 1.43 11.59 -10.94
N LEU A 37 0.68 12.19 -10.03
CA LEU A 37 1.25 13.05 -9.00
C LEU A 37 2.11 12.24 -8.04
N GLU A 38 1.64 11.09 -7.59
CA GLU A 38 2.37 10.22 -6.68
C GLU A 38 3.68 9.71 -7.30
N GLN A 39 3.66 9.31 -8.58
CA GLN A 39 4.87 8.89 -9.31
C GLN A 39 5.98 9.95 -9.28
N LYS A 40 5.60 11.24 -9.28
CA LYS A 40 6.57 12.36 -9.17
C LYS A 40 7.04 12.56 -7.74
N LEU A 41 6.19 12.30 -6.75
CA LEU A 41 6.50 12.55 -5.35
C LEU A 41 7.28 11.41 -4.69
N LEU A 42 7.07 10.16 -5.11
CA LEU A 42 7.71 9.01 -4.49
C LEU A 42 9.25 9.11 -4.41
N PRO A 43 9.97 9.51 -5.48
CA PRO A 43 11.43 9.66 -5.40
C PRO A 43 11.87 10.72 -4.37
N GLU A 44 11.06 11.76 -4.15
CA GLU A 44 11.33 12.79 -3.13
C GLU A 44 11.04 12.28 -1.71
N LEU A 45 10.11 11.35 -1.55
CA LEU A 45 9.71 10.81 -0.25
C LEU A 45 10.61 9.68 0.23
N GLN A 46 11.09 8.84 -0.68
CA GLN A 46 11.87 7.64 -0.36
C GLN A 46 13.05 7.86 0.60
N PRO A 47 13.87 8.92 0.47
CA PRO A 47 14.98 9.16 1.40
C PRO A 47 14.53 9.37 2.86
N TYR A 48 13.29 9.77 3.07
CA TYR A 48 12.72 10.09 4.38
C TYR A 48 11.78 9.01 4.92
N THR A 49 11.60 7.90 4.20
CA THR A 49 10.66 6.84 4.57
C THR A 49 10.92 6.32 5.98
N HIS A 50 12.17 6.02 6.33
CA HIS A 50 12.53 5.50 7.65
C HIS A 50 12.09 6.45 8.78
N GLU A 51 12.52 7.71 8.70
CA GLU A 51 12.21 8.71 9.73
C GLU A 51 10.72 8.96 9.88
N ARG A 52 10.01 9.08 8.76
CA ARG A 52 8.57 9.36 8.76
C ARG A 52 7.75 8.18 9.22
N ALA A 53 8.09 6.96 8.78
CA ALA A 53 7.44 5.75 9.25
C ALA A 53 7.58 5.59 10.77
N GLU A 54 8.78 5.84 11.34
CA GLU A 54 8.99 5.78 12.78
C GLU A 54 8.14 6.81 13.52
N LYS A 55 8.09 8.06 13.06
CA LYS A 55 7.25 9.10 13.68
C LYS A 55 5.76 8.77 13.62
N LEU A 56 5.29 8.17 12.52
CA LEU A 56 3.90 7.76 12.40
C LEU A 56 3.59 6.56 13.30
N ILE A 57 4.52 5.62 13.45
CA ILE A 57 4.41 4.52 14.41
C ILE A 57 4.34 5.08 15.85
N ASP A 58 5.19 6.04 16.21
CA ASP A 58 5.12 6.71 17.53
C ASP A 58 3.76 7.35 17.77
N LEU A 59 3.18 7.99 16.76
CA LEU A 59 1.85 8.58 16.87
C LEU A 59 0.79 7.53 17.14
N ILE A 60 0.71 6.45 16.35
CA ILE A 60 -0.34 5.44 16.53
C ILE A 60 -0.14 4.64 17.82
N GLN A 61 1.10 4.39 18.23
CA GLN A 61 1.39 3.79 19.54
C GLN A 61 0.96 4.70 20.70
N SER A 62 1.17 6.02 20.59
CA SER A 62 0.69 6.99 21.60
C SER A 62 -0.83 6.99 21.74
N LYS A 63 -1.56 6.47 20.75
CA LYS A 63 -3.02 6.31 20.75
C LYS A 63 -3.47 4.90 21.13
N GLY A 64 -2.52 4.02 21.46
CA GLY A 64 -2.80 2.68 21.98
C GLY A 64 -2.74 1.55 20.95
N SER A 65 -2.33 1.81 19.70
CA SER A 65 -2.16 0.76 18.68
C SER A 65 -0.76 0.15 18.76
N THR A 66 -0.67 -1.16 18.89
CA THR A 66 0.59 -1.92 18.89
C THR A 66 0.74 -2.83 17.68
N LEU A 67 -0.28 -2.88 16.84
CA LEU A 67 -0.28 -3.60 15.58
C LEU A 67 -0.92 -2.73 14.50
N ALA A 68 -0.34 -2.76 13.30
CA ALA A 68 -0.93 -2.14 12.12
C ALA A 68 -0.97 -3.09 10.93
N ARG A 69 -1.82 -2.78 9.93
CA ARG A 69 -1.71 -3.32 8.58
C ARG A 69 -1.38 -2.17 7.64
N SER A 70 -0.16 -2.20 7.08
CA SER A 70 0.32 -1.14 6.20
C SER A 70 0.32 -1.57 4.75
N HIS A 71 -0.37 -0.81 3.91
CA HIS A 71 -0.30 -0.93 2.47
C HIS A 71 0.99 -0.26 1.98
N CYS A 72 1.88 -1.06 1.39
CA CYS A 72 3.22 -0.64 0.96
C CYS A 72 3.29 -0.66 -0.56
N ASN A 73 3.61 0.48 -1.17
CA ASN A 73 3.67 0.61 -2.63
C ASN A 73 4.66 -0.36 -3.25
N ILE A 74 4.17 -1.15 -4.20
CA ILE A 74 4.94 -2.06 -5.05
C ILE A 74 4.59 -1.75 -6.51
N GLU A 75 5.45 -0.99 -7.17
CA GLU A 75 5.21 -0.50 -8.52
C GLU A 75 6.54 -0.06 -9.20
N PRO A 76 6.58 0.14 -10.53
CA PRO A 76 7.83 0.33 -11.26
C PRO A 76 8.69 1.52 -10.83
N VAL A 77 8.13 2.58 -10.22
CA VAL A 77 8.90 3.76 -9.79
C VAL A 77 9.73 3.45 -8.55
N SER A 78 9.14 2.75 -7.59
CA SER A 78 9.78 2.40 -6.30
C SER A 78 10.40 1.01 -6.30
N GLY A 79 9.97 0.10 -7.18
CA GLY A 79 10.33 -1.31 -7.10
C GLY A 79 9.96 -1.90 -5.74
N LEU A 80 10.91 -2.53 -5.07
CA LEU A 80 10.76 -3.04 -3.70
C LEU A 80 11.32 -2.09 -2.63
N LYS A 81 11.78 -0.90 -2.99
CA LYS A 81 12.50 -0.01 -2.07
C LYS A 81 11.66 0.41 -0.87
N ASN A 82 10.37 0.66 -1.09
CA ASN A 82 9.45 1.00 0.01
C ASN A 82 9.29 -0.17 0.99
N LEU A 83 9.19 -1.41 0.47
CA LEU A 83 9.12 -2.62 1.29
C LEU A 83 10.38 -2.82 2.13
N GLU A 84 11.56 -2.72 1.51
CA GLU A 84 12.85 -2.83 2.19
C GLU A 84 12.98 -1.79 3.31
N ASN A 85 12.65 -0.53 3.01
CA ASN A 85 12.67 0.55 3.98
C ASN A 85 11.73 0.30 5.16
N LEU A 86 10.49 -0.14 4.88
CA LEU A 86 9.50 -0.42 5.92
C LEU A 86 9.93 -1.60 6.78
N GLN A 87 10.42 -2.69 6.19
CA GLN A 87 10.94 -3.85 6.92
C GLN A 87 12.09 -3.47 7.85
N ALA A 88 13.01 -2.60 7.39
CA ALA A 88 14.11 -2.12 8.22
C ALA A 88 13.62 -1.30 9.43
N VAL A 89 12.57 -0.48 9.26
CA VAL A 89 11.93 0.24 10.37
C VAL A 89 11.29 -0.75 11.36
N LEU A 90 10.48 -1.68 10.85
CA LEU A 90 9.75 -2.62 11.69
C LEU A 90 10.69 -3.53 12.50
N ALA A 91 11.83 -3.93 11.92
CA ALA A 91 12.83 -4.73 12.63
C ALA A 91 13.37 -4.00 13.89
N ARG A 92 13.52 -2.66 13.83
CA ARG A 92 13.95 -1.84 14.97
C ARG A 92 12.85 -1.62 16.02
N ARG A 93 11.59 -1.76 15.65
CA ARG A 93 10.43 -1.51 16.52
C ARG A 93 9.97 -2.75 17.32
N LYS A 94 10.46 -3.93 16.96
CA LYS A 94 10.17 -5.15 17.74
C LYS A 94 10.87 -5.13 19.11
N PRO A 95 10.22 -5.68 20.15
CA PRO A 95 8.91 -6.35 20.14
C PRO A 95 7.72 -5.41 20.41
N GLY A 96 7.91 -4.11 20.53
CA GLY A 96 6.89 -3.14 20.95
C GLY A 96 5.83 -2.80 19.90
N PHE A 97 6.09 -3.10 18.62
CA PHE A 97 5.16 -2.86 17.53
C PHE A 97 5.27 -3.95 16.47
N ASP A 98 4.14 -4.39 15.94
CA ASP A 98 4.08 -5.34 14.85
C ASP A 98 3.28 -4.78 13.67
N CYS A 99 3.53 -5.31 12.47
CA CYS A 99 2.87 -4.83 11.26
C CYS A 99 2.71 -5.94 10.23
N GLU A 100 1.48 -6.10 9.76
CA GLU A 100 1.19 -6.86 8.55
C GLU A 100 1.42 -5.95 7.33
N ILE A 101 2.16 -6.41 6.34
CA ILE A 101 2.47 -5.63 5.13
C ILE A 101 1.64 -6.15 3.97
N VAL A 102 0.87 -5.27 3.35
CA VAL A 102 0.18 -5.53 2.08
C VAL A 102 1.06 -5.02 0.95
N ALA A 103 1.47 -5.89 0.04
CA ALA A 103 2.11 -5.45 -1.21
C ALA A 103 1.06 -4.79 -2.09
N PHE A 104 1.18 -3.48 -2.29
CA PHE A 104 0.10 -2.67 -2.84
C PHE A 104 0.48 -2.07 -4.21
N PRO A 105 -0.13 -2.54 -5.31
CA PRO A 105 0.13 -2.02 -6.64
C PRO A 105 -0.67 -0.71 -6.87
N GLN A 106 -0.26 0.36 -6.18
CA GLN A 106 -0.94 1.66 -6.17
C GLN A 106 -1.20 2.24 -7.56
N HIS A 107 -0.37 1.89 -8.54
CA HIS A 107 -0.51 2.39 -9.92
C HIS A 107 -1.30 1.42 -10.83
N GLY A 108 -2.03 0.47 -10.23
CA GLY A 108 -2.74 -0.61 -10.89
C GLY A 108 -1.84 -1.82 -11.13
N LEU A 109 -2.36 -3.02 -10.92
CA LEU A 109 -1.61 -4.27 -11.10
C LEU A 109 -1.31 -4.51 -12.59
N LEU A 110 -2.33 -4.43 -13.43
CA LEU A 110 -2.22 -4.60 -14.89
C LEU A 110 -1.71 -3.33 -15.55
N LEU A 111 -2.26 -2.17 -15.16
CA LEU A 111 -1.93 -0.88 -15.76
C LEU A 111 -0.44 -0.55 -15.65
N SER A 112 0.20 -0.87 -14.54
CA SER A 112 1.63 -0.63 -14.31
C SER A 112 2.51 -1.85 -14.61
N ASN A 113 1.92 -2.96 -15.05
CA ASN A 113 2.63 -4.24 -15.29
C ASN A 113 3.45 -4.70 -14.07
N SER A 114 2.84 -4.66 -12.89
CA SER A 114 3.53 -4.91 -11.63
C SER A 114 3.52 -6.37 -11.17
N GLU A 115 3.01 -7.34 -11.96
CA GLU A 115 2.93 -8.74 -11.56
C GLU A 115 4.26 -9.28 -11.02
N LYS A 116 5.34 -9.10 -11.78
CA LYS A 116 6.67 -9.57 -11.38
C LYS A 116 7.10 -8.99 -10.03
N LEU A 117 6.94 -7.67 -9.85
CA LEU A 117 7.27 -6.98 -8.60
C LEU A 117 6.41 -7.46 -7.43
N MET A 118 5.12 -7.72 -7.66
CA MET A 118 4.23 -8.27 -6.64
C MET A 118 4.68 -9.65 -6.18
N ARG A 119 5.06 -10.53 -7.10
CA ARG A 119 5.62 -11.86 -6.78
C ARG A 119 6.94 -11.74 -6.01
N GLU A 120 7.83 -10.85 -6.42
CA GLU A 120 9.06 -10.55 -5.70
C GLU A 120 8.79 -10.00 -4.28
N ALA A 121 7.77 -9.15 -4.11
CA ALA A 121 7.35 -8.65 -2.80
C ALA A 121 6.83 -9.77 -1.87
N MET A 122 6.08 -10.75 -2.41
CA MET A 122 5.67 -11.93 -1.64
C MET A 122 6.87 -12.75 -1.17
N GLN A 123 7.85 -12.99 -2.05
CA GLN A 123 9.09 -13.68 -1.70
C GLN A 123 9.92 -12.90 -0.67
N ALA A 124 9.90 -11.56 -0.74
CA ALA A 124 10.56 -10.67 0.21
C ALA A 124 9.82 -10.54 1.54
N GLY A 125 8.70 -11.24 1.75
CA GLY A 125 8.03 -11.33 3.05
C GLY A 125 6.84 -10.40 3.25
N ALA A 126 6.21 -9.88 2.20
CA ALA A 126 4.89 -9.27 2.32
C ALA A 126 3.85 -10.32 2.77
N HIS A 127 2.83 -9.86 3.50
CA HIS A 127 1.86 -10.74 4.15
C HIS A 127 0.58 -10.92 3.32
N TYR A 128 0.20 -9.92 2.55
CA TYR A 128 -1.00 -9.90 1.72
C TYR A 128 -0.72 -9.37 0.33
N VAL A 129 -1.46 -9.88 -0.64
CA VAL A 129 -1.52 -9.30 -1.99
C VAL A 129 -2.53 -8.17 -1.99
N GLY A 130 -2.13 -6.99 -2.40
CA GLY A 130 -2.98 -5.82 -2.51
C GLY A 130 -3.57 -5.65 -3.91
N GLY A 131 -4.55 -4.77 -4.01
CA GLY A 131 -5.16 -4.32 -5.26
C GLY A 131 -5.79 -2.96 -5.14
N LEU A 132 -6.03 -2.29 -6.27
CA LEU A 132 -6.68 -0.99 -6.35
C LEU A 132 -7.65 -0.95 -7.53
N ASP A 133 -8.95 -0.79 -7.21
CA ASP A 133 -10.02 -0.51 -8.18
C ASP A 133 -9.84 -1.24 -9.53
N PRO A 134 -10.00 -2.56 -9.59
CA PRO A 134 -9.65 -3.36 -10.77
C PRO A 134 -10.41 -2.96 -12.04
N THR A 135 -11.60 -2.36 -11.91
CA THR A 135 -12.38 -1.83 -13.04
C THR A 135 -11.85 -0.46 -13.48
N ASN A 136 -11.73 0.50 -12.55
CA ASN A 136 -11.47 1.90 -12.89
C ASN A 136 -9.98 2.21 -13.08
N VAL A 137 -9.09 1.43 -12.46
CA VAL A 137 -7.64 1.62 -12.58
C VAL A 137 -7.05 0.67 -13.61
N ASP A 138 -7.28 -0.64 -13.48
CA ASP A 138 -6.73 -1.63 -14.40
C ASP A 138 -7.54 -1.77 -15.70
N GLY A 139 -8.82 -1.33 -15.71
CA GLY A 139 -9.70 -1.41 -16.87
C GLY A 139 -10.12 -2.84 -17.27
N ALA A 140 -9.85 -3.83 -16.42
CA ALA A 140 -10.11 -5.25 -16.69
C ALA A 140 -10.31 -6.01 -15.37
N MET A 141 -11.50 -5.83 -14.78
CA MET A 141 -11.85 -6.32 -13.43
C MET A 141 -11.50 -7.79 -13.22
N GLU A 142 -12.08 -8.68 -14.02
CA GLU A 142 -11.89 -10.13 -13.87
C GLU A 142 -10.40 -10.50 -13.97
N LYS A 143 -9.73 -10.04 -15.00
CA LYS A 143 -8.30 -10.33 -15.21
C LYS A 143 -7.41 -9.82 -14.07
N SER A 144 -7.72 -8.65 -13.53
CA SER A 144 -6.99 -8.07 -12.41
C SER A 144 -7.21 -8.88 -11.14
N LEU A 145 -8.46 -9.24 -10.83
CA LEU A 145 -8.82 -10.08 -9.69
C LEU A 145 -8.20 -11.48 -9.81
N ASP A 146 -8.36 -12.13 -10.96
CA ASP A 146 -7.78 -13.46 -11.22
C ASP A 146 -6.26 -13.46 -10.95
N LEU A 147 -5.56 -12.43 -11.43
CA LEU A 147 -4.12 -12.32 -11.20
C LEU A 147 -3.77 -12.10 -9.73
N MET A 148 -4.52 -11.24 -9.02
CA MET A 148 -4.33 -11.03 -7.57
C MET A 148 -4.51 -12.34 -6.80
N PHE A 149 -5.62 -13.05 -7.05
CA PHE A 149 -5.90 -14.32 -6.39
C PHE A 149 -4.88 -15.40 -6.79
N GLN A 150 -4.45 -15.45 -8.05
CA GLN A 150 -3.42 -16.40 -8.47
C GLN A 150 -2.10 -16.16 -7.73
N ILE A 151 -1.66 -14.88 -7.59
CA ILE A 151 -0.46 -14.56 -6.80
C ILE A 151 -0.66 -14.97 -5.34
N ALA A 152 -1.83 -14.70 -4.77
CA ALA A 152 -2.12 -15.05 -3.38
C ALA A 152 -2.05 -16.57 -3.15
N LEU A 153 -2.63 -17.36 -4.05
CA LEU A 153 -2.59 -18.82 -4.00
C LEU A 153 -1.17 -19.37 -4.17
N ASP A 154 -0.39 -18.82 -5.12
CA ASP A 154 0.98 -19.26 -5.39
C ASP A 154 1.91 -19.09 -4.17
N TYR A 155 1.62 -18.16 -3.27
CA TYR A 155 2.42 -17.86 -2.09
C TYR A 155 1.73 -18.15 -0.76
N ASP A 156 0.56 -18.77 -0.77
CA ASP A 156 -0.27 -19.04 0.43
C ASP A 156 -0.52 -17.76 1.26
N LYS A 157 -1.03 -16.71 0.60
CA LYS A 157 -1.29 -15.40 1.18
C LYS A 157 -2.75 -14.99 1.05
N GLY A 158 -3.19 -14.07 1.89
CA GLY A 158 -4.50 -13.42 1.75
C GLY A 158 -4.45 -12.27 0.75
N VAL A 159 -5.64 -11.74 0.45
CA VAL A 159 -5.83 -10.59 -0.43
C VAL A 159 -6.45 -9.44 0.37
N ASP A 160 -6.01 -8.20 0.11
CA ASP A 160 -6.54 -6.98 0.73
C ASP A 160 -6.61 -5.86 -0.33
N ILE A 161 -7.82 -5.55 -0.80
CA ILE A 161 -8.06 -4.69 -1.97
C ILE A 161 -8.66 -3.36 -1.54
N HIS A 162 -8.12 -2.25 -2.07
CA HIS A 162 -8.77 -0.95 -2.05
C HIS A 162 -9.83 -0.88 -3.13
N LEU A 163 -11.07 -0.65 -2.73
CA LEU A 163 -12.20 -0.53 -3.63
C LEU A 163 -12.92 0.80 -3.39
N HIS A 164 -12.77 1.74 -4.31
CA HIS A 164 -13.42 3.05 -4.29
C HIS A 164 -14.59 3.13 -5.29
N GLU A 165 -14.85 2.06 -6.02
CA GLU A 165 -15.88 1.98 -7.04
C GLU A 165 -17.27 1.98 -6.39
N THR A 166 -18.04 3.05 -6.59
CA THR A 166 -19.39 3.22 -5.99
C THR A 166 -20.53 2.78 -6.93
N SER A 167 -20.21 2.28 -8.13
CA SER A 167 -21.15 1.82 -9.15
C SER A 167 -21.47 0.32 -8.99
N PRO A 168 -22.39 -0.24 -9.80
CA PRO A 168 -22.59 -1.69 -9.88
C PRO A 168 -21.32 -2.50 -10.15
N ALA A 169 -20.30 -1.89 -10.78
CA ALA A 169 -19.00 -2.55 -10.99
C ALA A 169 -18.29 -2.85 -9.67
N GLY A 170 -18.37 -1.95 -8.67
CA GLY A 170 -17.81 -2.21 -7.34
C GLY A 170 -18.52 -3.36 -6.62
N VAL A 171 -19.83 -3.49 -6.79
CA VAL A 171 -20.60 -4.64 -6.27
C VAL A 171 -20.17 -5.93 -6.96
N ALA A 172 -20.00 -5.90 -8.29
CA ALA A 172 -19.54 -7.07 -9.05
C ALA A 172 -18.12 -7.51 -8.67
N ALA A 173 -17.24 -6.57 -8.30
CA ALA A 173 -15.87 -6.88 -7.88
C ALA A 173 -15.78 -7.58 -6.50
N VAL A 174 -16.87 -7.56 -5.70
CA VAL A 174 -16.92 -8.20 -4.36
C VAL A 174 -17.68 -9.52 -4.38
N ASN A 175 -18.45 -9.80 -5.44
CA ASN A 175 -19.24 -11.03 -5.59
C ASN A 175 -18.51 -12.08 -6.43
#